data_3d2cfe3005b470cff40258f096aca51c
#
_entry.id   3d2cfe3005b470cff40258f096aca51c
#
_cell.length_a   1.000
_cell.length_b   1.000
_cell.length_c   1.000
_cell.angle_alpha   90.00
_cell.angle_beta   90.00
_cell.angle_gamma   90.00
#
_symmetry.space_group_name_H-M   'P 1'
#
loop_
_entity.id
_entity.type
_entity.pdbx_description
1 polymer ?
#
loop_
_entity_poly.entity_id
_entity_poly.type
_entity_poly.pdbx_seq_one_letter_code
_entity_poly.pdbx_strand_id
1 'polypeptide(L)'
;MFVDKAVLITGAGARVGAYIARGLAKDGWHVCIHYNRSADKAQALADELNGADGSASIVKANLSVPQDVNTLIKRCGRSLSALINNASTFKPDTAEDFTTATWGYHRAVNLDAPLRLSSDFAAQAETGGCIINMIDQRVLKPNPQFFTYSLAKAGLYWATKTMAQSFASTVRVNAIGPGPTLENTEQEAGEFTAEAKATLLGEGSPPETILHGVRYLLSAKSVTGQMIAVDGGQHLVWQTPDLAFGGAL
;
A
#
# COMPACT_ATOMS: atom_id res chain seq x y z
N MET A 1 -25.88 16.76 1.12
CA MET A 1 -25.65 15.88 2.28
C MET A 1 -24.26 15.29 2.07
N PHE A 2 -23.26 15.74 2.84
CA PHE A 2 -21.92 15.15 2.76
C PHE A 2 -22.03 13.73 3.30
N VAL A 3 -21.93 12.73 2.45
CA VAL A 3 -21.72 11.35 2.90
C VAL A 3 -20.40 11.37 3.68
N ASP A 4 -20.45 10.97 4.93
CA ASP A 4 -19.28 10.94 5.84
C ASP A 4 -18.31 9.88 5.33
N LYS A 5 -17.41 10.27 4.41
CA LYS A 5 -16.45 9.36 3.75
C LYS A 5 -15.37 9.00 4.73
N ALA A 6 -15.32 7.75 5.14
CA ALA A 6 -14.27 7.25 6.01
C ALA A 6 -13.36 6.23 5.30
N VAL A 7 -12.07 6.29 5.60
CA VAL A 7 -11.05 5.39 5.05
C VAL A 7 -10.19 4.80 6.17
N LEU A 8 -10.00 3.48 6.15
CA LEU A 8 -8.97 2.85 6.95
C LEU A 8 -7.67 2.78 6.13
N ILE A 9 -6.57 3.30 6.67
CA ILE A 9 -5.24 3.18 6.07
C ILE A 9 -4.36 2.37 7.02
N THR A 10 -3.96 1.17 6.59
CA THR A 10 -3.07 0.36 7.42
C THR A 10 -1.64 0.90 7.36
N GLY A 11 -0.95 0.95 8.52
CA GLY A 11 0.39 1.52 8.63
C GLY A 11 0.46 3.03 8.37
N ALA A 12 -0.62 3.77 8.66
CA ALA A 12 -0.71 5.20 8.36
C ALA A 12 0.09 6.12 9.29
N GLY A 13 0.62 5.61 10.41
CA GLY A 13 1.36 6.43 11.37
C GLY A 13 2.71 6.97 10.89
N ALA A 14 3.19 6.59 9.72
CA ALA A 14 4.50 7.00 9.20
C ALA A 14 4.61 6.88 7.67
N ARG A 15 5.66 7.50 7.11
CA ARG A 15 6.09 7.34 5.71
C ARG A 15 4.95 7.60 4.70
N VAL A 16 4.83 6.74 3.69
CA VAL A 16 3.83 6.84 2.60
C VAL A 16 2.41 6.86 3.16
N GLY A 17 2.11 6.01 4.15
CA GLY A 17 0.78 5.96 4.77
C GLY A 17 0.38 7.28 5.43
N ALA A 18 1.31 7.95 6.12
CA ALA A 18 1.06 9.26 6.72
C ALA A 18 0.85 10.36 5.67
N TYR A 19 1.57 10.28 4.55
CA TYR A 19 1.37 11.22 3.44
C TYR A 19 -0.01 11.06 2.81
N ILE A 20 -0.44 9.83 2.56
CA ILE A 20 -1.78 9.52 2.05
C ILE A 20 -2.85 10.00 3.05
N ALA A 21 -2.66 9.75 4.35
CA ALA A 21 -3.58 10.19 5.40
C ALA A 21 -3.80 11.71 5.38
N ARG A 22 -2.72 12.50 5.30
CA ARG A 22 -2.78 13.97 5.19
C ARG A 22 -3.53 14.42 3.95
N GLY A 23 -3.24 13.79 2.81
CA GLY A 23 -3.89 14.13 1.55
C GLY A 23 -5.39 13.85 1.58
N LEU A 24 -5.81 12.69 2.08
CA LEU A 24 -7.22 12.32 2.13
C LEU A 24 -7.99 13.11 3.21
N ALA A 25 -7.36 13.45 4.34
CA ALA A 25 -7.99 14.35 5.32
C ALA A 25 -8.28 15.73 4.73
N LYS A 26 -7.35 16.30 3.94
CA LYS A 26 -7.57 17.55 3.18
C LYS A 26 -8.69 17.41 2.13
N ASP A 27 -8.91 16.22 1.61
CA ASP A 27 -10.01 15.94 0.67
C ASP A 27 -11.35 15.66 1.38
N GLY A 28 -11.43 15.87 2.70
CA GLY A 28 -12.64 15.74 3.51
C GLY A 28 -12.96 14.32 3.95
N TRP A 29 -11.99 13.39 3.91
CA TRP A 29 -12.16 12.05 4.46
C TRP A 29 -11.92 12.02 5.96
N HIS A 30 -12.74 11.24 6.70
CA HIS A 30 -12.31 10.79 8.01
C HIS A 30 -11.27 9.67 7.86
N VAL A 31 -10.10 9.83 8.45
CA VAL A 31 -9.00 8.87 8.32
C VAL A 31 -8.85 8.04 9.58
N CYS A 32 -9.13 6.73 9.50
CA CYS A 32 -8.78 5.77 10.53
C CYS A 32 -7.30 5.38 10.36
N ILE A 33 -6.45 5.91 11.21
CA ILE A 33 -5.00 5.72 11.20
C ILE A 33 -4.66 4.43 11.92
N HIS A 34 -4.37 3.34 11.19
CA HIS A 34 -3.90 2.12 11.84
C HIS A 34 -2.40 2.18 12.12
N TYR A 35 -2.02 1.70 13.31
CA TYR A 35 -0.64 1.53 13.74
C TYR A 35 -0.43 0.22 14.51
N ASN A 36 0.82 -0.27 14.57
CA ASN A 36 1.21 -1.41 15.39
C ASN A 36 1.96 -0.95 16.66
N ARG A 37 3.18 -0.41 16.49
CA ARG A 37 4.07 -0.03 17.61
C ARG A 37 4.21 1.48 17.81
N SER A 38 3.96 2.27 16.77
CA SER A 38 4.22 3.71 16.75
C SER A 38 3.02 4.52 17.23
N ALA A 39 2.58 4.30 18.49
CA ALA A 39 1.42 4.99 19.06
C ALA A 39 1.57 6.51 19.02
N ASP A 40 2.73 7.03 19.46
CA ASP A 40 2.99 8.48 19.54
C ASP A 40 2.93 9.15 18.16
N LYS A 41 3.49 8.49 17.12
CA LYS A 41 3.43 9.01 15.76
C LYS A 41 2.01 8.99 15.20
N ALA A 42 1.23 7.96 15.50
CA ALA A 42 -0.16 7.86 15.06
C ALA A 42 -1.04 8.91 15.76
N GLN A 43 -0.82 9.13 17.07
CA GLN A 43 -1.53 10.15 17.83
C GLN A 43 -1.16 11.55 17.34
N ALA A 44 0.13 11.86 17.19
CA ALA A 44 0.57 13.15 16.69
C ALA A 44 -0.02 13.47 15.30
N LEU A 45 -0.09 12.46 14.41
CA LEU A 45 -0.73 12.63 13.12
C LEU A 45 -2.24 12.87 13.25
N ALA A 46 -2.93 12.14 14.13
CA ALA A 46 -4.36 12.36 14.35
C ALA A 46 -4.64 13.76 14.91
N ASP A 47 -3.82 14.23 15.86
CA ASP A 47 -3.93 15.57 16.44
C ASP A 47 -3.67 16.65 15.39
N GLU A 48 -2.64 16.46 14.53
CA GLU A 48 -2.36 17.34 13.38
C GLU A 48 -3.59 17.45 12.46
N LEU A 49 -4.16 16.31 12.06
CA LEU A 49 -5.29 16.29 11.12
C LEU A 49 -6.56 16.89 11.72
N ASN A 50 -6.84 16.59 12.98
CA ASN A 50 -8.01 17.15 13.68
C ASN A 50 -7.87 18.66 13.98
N GLY A 51 -6.65 19.15 14.14
CA GLY A 51 -6.37 20.59 14.34
C GLY A 51 -6.40 21.42 13.05
N ALA A 52 -6.44 20.77 11.87
CA ALA A 52 -6.42 21.40 10.56
C ALA A 52 -7.75 21.24 9.79
N ASP A 53 -8.88 21.30 10.49
CA ASP A 53 -10.24 21.09 9.94
C ASP A 53 -10.46 19.71 9.29
N GLY A 54 -9.53 18.77 9.48
CA GLY A 54 -9.67 17.38 9.06
C GLY A 54 -10.41 16.54 10.09
N SER A 55 -10.45 15.25 9.87
CA SER A 55 -11.05 14.29 10.81
C SER A 55 -10.24 12.99 10.82
N ALA A 56 -9.75 12.59 11.99
CA ALA A 56 -8.98 11.37 12.13
C ALA A 56 -9.21 10.68 13.48
N SER A 57 -9.04 9.37 13.49
CA SER A 57 -8.98 8.52 14.68
C SER A 57 -7.84 7.53 14.55
N ILE A 58 -7.37 6.98 15.67
CA ILE A 58 -6.30 5.97 15.68
C ILE A 58 -6.86 4.60 16.03
N VAL A 59 -6.30 3.55 15.47
CA VAL A 59 -6.65 2.17 15.79
C VAL A 59 -5.40 1.30 15.81
N LYS A 60 -5.16 0.62 16.95
CA LYS A 60 -4.01 -0.26 17.13
C LYS A 60 -4.34 -1.68 16.66
N ALA A 61 -3.46 -2.32 15.89
CA ALA A 61 -3.49 -3.75 15.64
C ALA A 61 -2.09 -4.27 15.28
N ASN A 62 -1.81 -5.52 15.57
CA ASN A 62 -0.67 -6.23 15.02
C ASN A 62 -1.16 -7.10 13.85
N LEU A 63 -0.84 -6.72 12.64
CA LEU A 63 -1.30 -7.43 11.43
C LEU A 63 -0.74 -8.85 11.27
N SER A 64 0.26 -9.23 12.07
CA SER A 64 0.72 -10.62 12.14
C SER A 64 -0.09 -11.50 13.10
N VAL A 65 -1.07 -10.90 13.81
CA VAL A 65 -1.93 -11.58 14.79
C VAL A 65 -3.35 -11.64 14.23
N PRO A 66 -3.86 -12.83 13.87
CA PRO A 66 -5.19 -12.97 13.26
C PRO A 66 -6.33 -12.36 14.09
N GLN A 67 -6.27 -12.47 15.42
CA GLN A 67 -7.28 -11.92 16.34
C GLN A 67 -7.38 -10.39 16.23
N ASP A 68 -6.23 -9.70 16.08
CA ASP A 68 -6.19 -8.26 15.91
C ASP A 68 -6.80 -7.86 14.56
N VAL A 69 -6.46 -8.60 13.50
CA VAL A 69 -6.94 -8.35 12.12
C VAL A 69 -8.45 -8.53 12.05
N ASN A 70 -9.00 -9.63 12.60
CA ASN A 70 -10.43 -9.98 12.55
C ASN A 70 -11.34 -8.92 13.20
N THR A 71 -10.81 -8.03 14.02
CA THR A 71 -11.58 -7.00 14.71
C THR A 71 -11.30 -5.59 14.20
N LEU A 72 -10.30 -5.41 13.34
CA LEU A 72 -9.78 -4.08 12.99
C LEU A 72 -10.82 -3.20 12.28
N ILE A 73 -11.50 -3.72 11.27
CA ILE A 73 -12.56 -2.98 10.54
C ILE A 73 -13.64 -2.49 11.52
N LYS A 74 -14.16 -3.36 12.38
CA LYS A 74 -15.18 -3.01 13.38
C LYS A 74 -14.68 -1.97 14.38
N ARG A 75 -13.41 -2.03 14.76
CA ARG A 75 -12.79 -1.11 15.74
C ARG A 75 -12.55 0.29 15.19
N CYS A 76 -12.69 0.52 13.88
CA CYS A 76 -12.74 1.88 13.32
C CYS A 76 -13.97 2.67 13.79
N GLY A 77 -14.99 2.01 14.35
CA GLY A 77 -16.14 2.65 15.00
C GLY A 77 -17.09 3.40 14.06
N ARG A 78 -16.95 3.22 12.73
CA ARG A 78 -17.80 3.83 11.70
C ARG A 78 -17.82 3.02 10.42
N SER A 79 -18.82 3.26 9.57
CA SER A 79 -18.87 2.66 8.24
C SER A 79 -17.73 3.21 7.38
N LEU A 80 -16.98 2.33 6.74
CA LEU A 80 -15.86 2.70 5.89
C LEU A 80 -16.28 2.71 4.43
N SER A 81 -15.96 3.77 3.70
CA SER A 81 -16.14 3.89 2.24
C SER A 81 -14.92 3.41 1.47
N ALA A 82 -13.75 3.37 2.13
CA ALA A 82 -12.52 2.87 1.51
C ALA A 82 -11.61 2.15 2.51
N LEU A 83 -10.79 1.23 1.97
CA LEU A 83 -9.72 0.54 2.66
C LEU A 83 -8.43 0.68 1.84
N ILE A 84 -7.35 1.14 2.48
CA ILE A 84 -6.01 1.18 1.87
C ILE A 84 -5.10 0.23 2.64
N ASN A 85 -4.80 -0.92 2.05
CA ASN A 85 -3.86 -1.89 2.56
C ASN A 85 -2.43 -1.42 2.26
N ASN A 86 -1.90 -0.50 3.10
CA ASN A 86 -0.60 0.12 2.93
C ASN A 86 0.49 -0.48 3.84
N ALA A 87 0.12 -1.02 5.01
CA ALA A 87 1.10 -1.62 5.91
C ALA A 87 1.92 -2.71 5.21
N SER A 88 3.22 -2.71 5.44
CA SER A 88 4.13 -3.68 4.85
C SER A 88 5.29 -3.98 5.79
N THR A 89 5.82 -5.19 5.71
CA THR A 89 7.13 -5.56 6.22
C THR A 89 8.02 -5.91 5.04
N PHE A 90 9.29 -5.50 5.11
CA PHE A 90 10.25 -5.59 4.03
C PHE A 90 11.61 -5.97 4.63
N LYS A 91 11.99 -7.23 4.50
CA LYS A 91 13.28 -7.75 4.96
C LYS A 91 13.96 -8.46 3.81
N PRO A 92 15.28 -8.32 3.66
CA PRO A 92 16.02 -9.02 2.62
C PRO A 92 16.06 -10.51 2.92
N ASP A 93 15.87 -11.32 1.90
CA ASP A 93 16.11 -12.75 1.85
C ASP A 93 16.20 -13.22 0.39
N THR A 94 16.69 -14.42 0.17
CA THR A 94 16.79 -15.06 -1.15
C THR A 94 16.11 -16.43 -1.13
N ALA A 95 15.99 -17.07 -2.29
CA ALA A 95 15.47 -18.45 -2.35
C ALA A 95 16.37 -19.48 -1.65
N GLU A 96 17.63 -19.13 -1.39
CA GLU A 96 18.63 -20.01 -0.78
C GLU A 96 18.66 -19.89 0.75
N ASP A 97 18.33 -18.71 1.31
CA ASP A 97 18.52 -18.40 2.73
C ASP A 97 17.25 -18.00 3.51
N PHE A 98 16.09 -17.94 2.84
CA PHE A 98 14.86 -17.62 3.54
C PHE A 98 14.51 -18.64 4.63
N THR A 99 13.86 -18.18 5.69
CA THR A 99 13.41 -19.03 6.78
C THR A 99 11.88 -19.13 6.81
N THR A 100 11.35 -20.20 7.42
CA THR A 100 9.91 -20.31 7.69
C THR A 100 9.38 -19.12 8.51
N ALA A 101 10.20 -18.57 9.41
CA ALA A 101 9.83 -17.41 10.21
C ALA A 101 9.72 -16.12 9.36
N THR A 102 10.70 -15.87 8.48
CA THR A 102 10.67 -14.71 7.55
C THR A 102 9.47 -14.81 6.61
N TRP A 103 9.28 -15.97 5.99
CA TRP A 103 8.11 -16.23 5.15
C TRP A 103 6.81 -16.05 5.90
N GLY A 104 6.68 -16.65 7.09
CA GLY A 104 5.47 -16.55 7.91
C GLY A 104 5.13 -15.09 8.25
N TYR A 105 6.14 -14.26 8.55
CA TYR A 105 5.93 -12.86 8.87
C TYR A 105 5.57 -12.01 7.63
N HIS A 106 6.28 -12.19 6.50
CA HIS A 106 5.92 -11.51 5.24
C HIS A 106 4.52 -11.90 4.78
N ARG A 107 4.19 -13.18 4.80
CA ARG A 107 2.86 -13.67 4.43
C ARG A 107 1.78 -13.07 5.32
N ALA A 108 1.94 -13.13 6.64
CA ALA A 108 0.94 -12.66 7.59
C ALA A 108 0.61 -11.16 7.38
N VAL A 109 1.64 -10.30 7.25
CA VAL A 109 1.46 -8.85 7.17
C VAL A 109 1.13 -8.38 5.76
N ASN A 110 1.81 -8.93 4.73
CA ASN A 110 1.71 -8.41 3.36
C ASN A 110 0.66 -9.12 2.50
N LEU A 111 0.12 -10.26 2.97
CA LEU A 111 -0.87 -11.05 2.23
C LEU A 111 -2.09 -11.40 3.10
N ASP A 112 -1.93 -12.19 4.16
CA ASP A 112 -3.06 -12.72 4.94
C ASP A 112 -3.93 -11.60 5.53
N ALA A 113 -3.29 -10.58 6.15
CA ALA A 113 -4.00 -9.45 6.72
C ALA A 113 -4.74 -8.61 5.66
N PRO A 114 -4.13 -8.18 4.54
CA PRO A 114 -4.86 -7.53 3.44
C PRO A 114 -6.05 -8.35 2.91
N LEU A 115 -5.90 -9.67 2.75
CA LEU A 115 -7.00 -10.54 2.30
C LEU A 115 -8.16 -10.53 3.30
N ARG A 116 -7.86 -10.72 4.58
CA ARG A 116 -8.88 -10.73 5.63
C ARG A 116 -9.56 -9.37 5.77
N LEU A 117 -8.80 -8.28 5.86
CA LEU A 117 -9.36 -6.93 5.96
C LEU A 117 -10.23 -6.58 4.75
N SER A 118 -9.83 -7.01 3.55
CA SER A 118 -10.62 -6.80 2.33
C SER A 118 -11.97 -7.55 2.39
N SER A 119 -11.97 -8.78 2.89
CA SER A 119 -13.19 -9.56 3.09
C SER A 119 -14.12 -8.91 4.13
N ASP A 120 -13.56 -8.52 5.28
CA ASP A 120 -14.33 -7.87 6.36
C ASP A 120 -14.85 -6.50 5.94
N PHE A 121 -14.06 -5.74 5.15
CA PHE A 121 -14.50 -4.47 4.55
C PHE A 121 -15.66 -4.71 3.58
N ALA A 122 -15.53 -5.66 2.66
CA ALA A 122 -16.59 -5.94 1.67
C ALA A 122 -17.90 -6.38 2.31
N ALA A 123 -17.83 -7.11 3.43
CA ALA A 123 -19.01 -7.56 4.17
C ALA A 123 -19.80 -6.41 4.81
N GLN A 124 -19.18 -5.26 5.10
CA GLN A 124 -19.86 -4.09 5.70
C GLN A 124 -20.00 -2.91 4.74
N ALA A 125 -19.34 -2.94 3.57
CA ALA A 125 -19.33 -1.82 2.64
C ALA A 125 -20.69 -1.64 1.96
N GLU A 126 -21.07 -0.36 1.82
CA GLU A 126 -22.18 0.02 0.94
C GLU A 126 -21.71 0.02 -0.53
N THR A 127 -22.68 0.06 -1.45
CA THR A 127 -22.37 0.15 -2.89
C THR A 127 -21.49 1.37 -3.20
N GLY A 128 -20.41 1.12 -3.89
CA GLY A 128 -19.39 2.16 -4.22
C GLY A 128 -18.14 2.10 -3.36
N GLY A 129 -18.01 1.12 -2.48
CA GLY A 129 -16.80 0.88 -1.70
C GLY A 129 -15.55 0.71 -2.57
N CYS A 130 -14.37 1.05 -2.03
CA CYS A 130 -13.11 0.96 -2.75
C CYS A 130 -11.99 0.39 -1.87
N ILE A 131 -11.33 -0.64 -2.37
CA ILE A 131 -10.10 -1.21 -1.78
C ILE A 131 -8.92 -0.86 -2.67
N ILE A 132 -7.83 -0.36 -2.06
CA ILE A 132 -6.55 -0.12 -2.74
C ILE A 132 -5.46 -0.90 -2.02
N ASN A 133 -4.82 -1.82 -2.72
CA ASN A 133 -3.69 -2.60 -2.23
C ASN A 133 -2.37 -1.94 -2.64
N MET A 134 -1.54 -1.58 -1.66
CA MET A 134 -0.16 -1.13 -1.94
C MET A 134 0.70 -2.36 -2.18
N ILE A 135 1.01 -2.60 -3.44
CA ILE A 135 1.80 -3.75 -3.90
C ILE A 135 3.28 -3.35 -3.98
N ASP A 136 3.93 -3.60 -5.06
CA ASP A 136 5.29 -3.20 -5.40
C ASP A 136 5.49 -3.45 -6.90
N GLN A 137 6.27 -2.62 -7.58
CA GLN A 137 6.60 -2.82 -8.99
C GLN A 137 7.32 -4.16 -9.25
N ARG A 138 7.97 -4.74 -8.21
CA ARG A 138 8.67 -6.05 -8.30
C ARG A 138 7.78 -7.20 -8.74
N VAL A 139 6.45 -7.09 -8.62
CA VAL A 139 5.54 -8.12 -9.17
C VAL A 139 5.53 -8.15 -10.71
N LEU A 140 5.97 -7.05 -11.36
CA LEU A 140 6.14 -6.94 -12.81
C LEU A 140 7.57 -7.20 -13.24
N LYS A 141 8.56 -6.90 -12.38
CA LYS A 141 9.98 -7.09 -12.63
C LYS A 141 10.63 -7.80 -11.43
N PRO A 142 10.50 -9.12 -11.35
CA PRO A 142 11.07 -9.89 -10.24
C PRO A 142 12.60 -9.79 -10.22
N ASN A 143 13.16 -9.84 -9.02
CA ASN A 143 14.59 -9.98 -8.79
C ASN A 143 14.86 -11.04 -7.70
N PRO A 144 16.08 -11.57 -7.57
CA PRO A 144 16.36 -12.64 -6.61
C PRO A 144 16.39 -12.19 -5.15
N GLN A 145 16.46 -10.92 -4.87
CA GLN A 145 16.44 -10.36 -3.52
C GLN A 145 15.00 -10.14 -3.04
N PHE A 146 14.80 -10.11 -1.72
CA PHE A 146 13.48 -9.93 -1.11
C PHE A 146 12.46 -11.00 -1.58
N PHE A 147 12.93 -12.25 -1.61
CA PHE A 147 12.20 -13.36 -2.21
C PHE A 147 10.82 -13.58 -1.57
N THR A 148 10.77 -13.78 -0.23
CA THR A 148 9.50 -14.05 0.45
C THR A 148 8.59 -12.83 0.52
N TYR A 149 9.15 -11.61 0.58
CA TYR A 149 8.39 -10.38 0.42
C TYR A 149 7.71 -10.33 -0.96
N SER A 150 8.48 -10.56 -2.02
CA SER A 150 7.98 -10.50 -3.40
C SER A 150 6.90 -11.55 -3.66
N LEU A 151 7.03 -12.77 -3.09
CA LEU A 151 5.99 -13.79 -3.15
C LEU A 151 4.68 -13.32 -2.49
N ALA A 152 4.76 -12.71 -1.32
CA ALA A 152 3.58 -12.19 -0.63
C ALA A 152 2.90 -11.06 -1.45
N LYS A 153 3.69 -10.15 -2.03
CA LYS A 153 3.18 -9.07 -2.90
C LYS A 153 2.61 -9.61 -4.22
N ALA A 154 3.22 -10.62 -4.83
CA ALA A 154 2.69 -11.30 -6.01
C ALA A 154 1.34 -12.00 -5.70
N GLY A 155 1.22 -12.64 -4.54
CA GLY A 155 -0.05 -13.19 -4.05
C GLY A 155 -1.14 -12.12 -3.91
N LEU A 156 -0.81 -10.96 -3.33
CA LEU A 156 -1.75 -9.84 -3.19
C LEU A 156 -2.10 -9.20 -4.55
N TYR A 157 -1.15 -9.14 -5.48
CA TYR A 157 -1.40 -8.69 -6.86
C TYR A 157 -2.42 -9.60 -7.56
N TRP A 158 -2.25 -10.91 -7.47
CA TRP A 158 -3.22 -11.87 -8.01
C TRP A 158 -4.58 -11.75 -7.31
N ALA A 159 -4.58 -11.69 -5.99
CA ALA A 159 -5.78 -11.56 -5.19
C ALA A 159 -6.57 -10.27 -5.49
N THR A 160 -5.90 -9.17 -5.85
CA THR A 160 -6.56 -7.93 -6.28
C THR A 160 -7.55 -8.19 -7.42
N LYS A 161 -7.17 -9.00 -8.41
CA LYS A 161 -8.03 -9.33 -9.57
C LYS A 161 -9.19 -10.23 -9.18
N THR A 162 -8.92 -11.27 -8.40
CA THR A 162 -9.96 -12.22 -7.97
C THR A 162 -10.94 -11.61 -6.97
N MET A 163 -10.47 -10.75 -6.06
CA MET A 163 -11.35 -9.98 -5.17
C MET A 163 -12.20 -8.96 -5.95
N ALA A 164 -11.64 -8.33 -7.00
CA ALA A 164 -12.41 -7.44 -7.86
C ALA A 164 -13.58 -8.18 -8.55
N GLN A 165 -13.38 -9.43 -8.95
CA GLN A 165 -14.43 -10.29 -9.50
C GLN A 165 -15.47 -10.68 -8.43
N SER A 166 -14.99 -11.08 -7.25
CA SER A 166 -15.83 -11.57 -6.16
C SER A 166 -16.70 -10.50 -5.51
N PHE A 167 -16.16 -9.28 -5.35
CA PHE A 167 -16.84 -8.16 -4.70
C PHE A 167 -17.56 -7.22 -5.67
N ALA A 168 -17.56 -7.57 -6.97
CA ALA A 168 -18.19 -6.77 -8.03
C ALA A 168 -19.61 -6.34 -7.67
N SER A 169 -20.03 -5.23 -8.26
CA SER A 169 -21.23 -4.43 -8.00
C SER A 169 -21.25 -3.67 -6.67
N THR A 170 -20.56 -4.11 -5.62
CA THR A 170 -20.54 -3.42 -4.33
C THR A 170 -19.20 -2.72 -4.09
N VAL A 171 -18.08 -3.39 -4.31
CA VAL A 171 -16.73 -2.90 -4.00
C VAL A 171 -15.81 -3.05 -5.21
N ARG A 172 -15.09 -1.97 -5.53
CA ARG A 172 -13.98 -2.00 -6.48
C ARG A 172 -12.68 -2.35 -5.74
N VAL A 173 -11.84 -3.17 -6.34
CA VAL A 173 -10.54 -3.55 -5.77
C VAL A 173 -9.46 -3.26 -6.80
N ASN A 174 -8.55 -2.37 -6.45
CA ASN A 174 -7.43 -1.99 -7.30
C ASN A 174 -6.12 -1.97 -6.50
N ALA A 175 -5.03 -1.69 -7.17
CA ALA A 175 -3.71 -1.64 -6.55
C ALA A 175 -2.85 -0.50 -7.10
N ILE A 176 -1.85 -0.13 -6.31
CA ILE A 176 -0.72 0.71 -6.71
C ILE A 176 0.54 -0.12 -6.52
N GLY A 177 1.41 -0.11 -7.51
CA GLY A 177 2.76 -0.68 -7.47
C GLY A 177 3.80 0.43 -7.41
N PRO A 178 4.23 0.87 -6.22
CA PRO A 178 5.27 1.88 -6.09
C PRO A 178 6.64 1.39 -6.55
N GLY A 179 7.46 2.31 -7.03
CA GLY A 179 8.91 2.19 -7.13
C GLY A 179 9.62 2.81 -5.92
N PRO A 180 10.85 3.35 -6.11
CA PRO A 180 11.61 4.03 -5.06
C PRO A 180 10.84 5.27 -4.59
N THR A 181 10.27 5.23 -3.37
CA THR A 181 9.37 6.29 -2.88
C THR A 181 9.98 7.11 -1.75
N LEU A 182 10.59 6.46 -0.77
CA LEU A 182 11.25 7.07 0.36
C LEU A 182 12.45 6.23 0.76
N GLU A 183 13.52 6.87 1.15
CA GLU A 183 14.71 6.21 1.68
C GLU A 183 14.35 5.23 2.80
N ASN A 184 14.91 4.04 2.75
CA ASN A 184 14.73 3.03 3.80
C ASN A 184 15.79 3.24 4.88
N THR A 185 15.46 2.99 6.14
CA THR A 185 16.39 3.12 7.28
C THR A 185 17.57 2.16 7.21
N GLU A 186 17.50 1.13 6.37
CA GLU A 186 18.56 0.13 6.15
C GLU A 186 19.38 0.40 4.88
N GLN A 187 19.06 1.44 4.09
CA GLN A 187 19.80 1.83 2.89
C GLN A 187 21.04 2.67 3.27
N GLU A 188 22.15 2.42 2.57
CA GLU A 188 23.34 3.26 2.67
C GLU A 188 23.11 4.62 2.01
N ALA A 189 23.90 5.62 2.45
CA ALA A 189 23.81 6.98 1.93
C ALA A 189 24.00 7.00 0.40
N GLY A 190 23.01 7.52 -0.31
CA GLY A 190 23.04 7.65 -1.78
C GLY A 190 22.42 6.48 -2.55
N GLU A 191 22.19 5.32 -1.95
CA GLU A 191 21.55 4.17 -2.63
C GLU A 191 20.14 4.51 -3.14
N PHE A 192 19.34 5.16 -2.32
CA PHE A 192 18.00 5.62 -2.73
C PHE A 192 18.05 6.56 -3.93
N THR A 193 19.01 7.52 -3.92
CA THR A 193 19.18 8.46 -5.03
C THR A 193 19.62 7.74 -6.30
N ALA A 194 20.51 6.75 -6.19
CA ALA A 194 20.96 5.96 -7.32
C ALA A 194 19.80 5.12 -7.90
N GLU A 195 19.00 4.47 -7.02
CA GLU A 195 17.83 3.71 -7.43
C GLU A 195 16.78 4.59 -8.13
N ALA A 196 16.49 5.77 -7.60
CA ALA A 196 15.54 6.71 -8.20
C ALA A 196 16.01 7.19 -9.58
N LYS A 197 17.31 7.54 -9.71
CA LYS A 197 17.92 7.95 -10.99
C LYS A 197 17.97 6.83 -12.03
N ALA A 198 18.00 5.58 -11.61
CA ALA A 198 18.00 4.42 -12.50
C ALA A 198 16.61 4.08 -13.08
N THR A 199 15.55 4.76 -12.66
CA THR A 199 14.24 4.64 -13.30
C THR A 199 14.24 5.36 -14.67
N LEU A 200 13.30 5.00 -15.57
CA LEU A 200 13.25 5.65 -16.88
C LEU A 200 12.99 7.16 -16.83
N LEU A 201 12.21 7.62 -15.82
CA LEU A 201 11.93 9.04 -15.62
C LEU A 201 12.99 9.74 -14.75
N GLY A 202 13.91 9.00 -14.11
CA GLY A 202 15.01 9.56 -13.32
C GLY A 202 14.62 10.11 -11.94
N GLU A 203 13.36 9.98 -11.51
CA GLU A 203 12.84 10.63 -10.29
C GLU A 203 12.24 9.66 -9.26
N GLY A 204 12.13 8.36 -9.58
CA GLY A 204 11.46 7.39 -8.71
C GLY A 204 9.95 7.67 -8.59
N SER A 205 9.42 7.50 -7.39
CA SER A 205 7.97 7.63 -7.09
C SER A 205 7.73 8.43 -5.81
N PRO A 206 7.87 9.76 -5.83
CA PRO A 206 7.63 10.58 -4.65
C PRO A 206 6.26 10.30 -4.01
N PRO A 207 6.09 10.43 -2.67
CA PRO A 207 4.83 10.15 -1.98
C PRO A 207 3.62 10.90 -2.55
N GLU A 208 3.85 12.07 -3.13
CA GLU A 208 2.83 12.87 -3.80
C GLU A 208 2.22 12.14 -5.01
N THR A 209 3.06 11.51 -5.83
CA THR A 209 2.59 10.76 -7.01
C THR A 209 1.80 9.51 -6.61
N ILE A 210 2.18 8.88 -5.48
CA ILE A 210 1.40 7.79 -4.90
C ILE A 210 0.01 8.30 -4.45
N LEU A 211 -0.06 9.45 -3.78
CA LEU A 211 -1.34 10.07 -3.38
C LEU A 211 -2.20 10.39 -4.60
N HIS A 212 -1.64 10.87 -5.70
CA HIS A 212 -2.38 11.12 -6.95
C HIS A 212 -2.97 9.81 -7.50
N GLY A 213 -2.22 8.71 -7.49
CA GLY A 213 -2.73 7.38 -7.85
C GLY A 213 -3.87 6.92 -6.95
N VAL A 214 -3.77 7.13 -5.64
CA VAL A 214 -4.84 6.82 -4.67
C VAL A 214 -6.10 7.63 -4.99
N ARG A 215 -6.00 8.94 -5.17
CA ARG A 215 -7.12 9.83 -5.53
C ARG A 215 -7.81 9.38 -6.82
N TYR A 216 -7.01 9.06 -7.84
CA TYR A 216 -7.54 8.53 -9.10
C TYR A 216 -8.35 7.26 -8.87
N LEU A 217 -7.80 6.26 -8.19
CA LEU A 217 -8.49 4.98 -7.96
C LEU A 217 -9.74 5.14 -7.08
N LEU A 218 -9.74 6.05 -6.11
CA LEU A 218 -10.92 6.35 -5.30
C LEU A 218 -12.06 6.94 -6.15
N SER A 219 -11.74 7.79 -7.12
CA SER A 219 -12.71 8.48 -7.98
C SER A 219 -13.13 7.72 -9.24
N ALA A 220 -12.28 6.83 -9.77
CA ALA A 220 -12.44 6.14 -11.06
C ALA A 220 -13.45 4.99 -10.96
N LYS A 221 -14.75 5.30 -11.06
CA LYS A 221 -15.87 4.36 -10.83
C LYS A 221 -15.89 3.14 -11.75
N SER A 222 -15.31 3.23 -12.94
CA SER A 222 -15.27 2.14 -13.93
C SER A 222 -13.95 1.36 -13.92
N VAL A 223 -13.07 1.60 -12.91
CA VAL A 223 -11.78 0.90 -12.80
C VAL A 223 -11.81 -0.06 -11.62
N THR A 224 -11.62 -1.36 -11.91
CA THR A 224 -11.49 -2.42 -10.91
C THR A 224 -10.57 -3.53 -11.42
N GLY A 225 -9.89 -4.25 -10.53
CA GLY A 225 -8.96 -5.33 -10.84
C GLY A 225 -7.62 -4.86 -11.43
N GLN A 226 -7.33 -3.55 -11.43
CA GLN A 226 -6.14 -2.97 -12.04
C GLN A 226 -5.06 -2.66 -11.01
N MET A 227 -3.80 -2.78 -11.42
CA MET A 227 -2.66 -2.21 -10.72
C MET A 227 -2.06 -1.09 -11.59
N ILE A 228 -1.88 0.08 -11.00
CA ILE A 228 -1.14 1.18 -11.59
C ILE A 228 0.28 1.13 -11.04
N ALA A 229 1.27 0.90 -11.91
CA ALA A 229 2.66 1.06 -11.54
C ALA A 229 2.97 2.56 -11.45
N VAL A 230 3.32 3.02 -10.25
CA VAL A 230 3.78 4.39 -9.99
C VAL A 230 5.24 4.28 -9.56
N ASP A 231 6.12 4.06 -10.53
CA ASP A 231 7.49 3.61 -10.29
C ASP A 231 8.55 4.31 -11.17
N GLY A 232 8.17 5.40 -11.83
CA GLY A 232 9.06 6.11 -12.75
C GLY A 232 9.49 5.26 -13.96
N GLY A 233 8.76 4.18 -14.26
CA GLY A 233 9.12 3.22 -15.31
C GLY A 233 10.19 2.21 -14.88
N GLN A 234 10.44 2.03 -13.56
CA GLN A 234 11.44 1.11 -13.06
C GLN A 234 11.24 -0.33 -13.57
N HIS A 235 9.98 -0.80 -13.64
CA HIS A 235 9.67 -2.14 -14.12
C HIS A 235 9.92 -2.34 -15.62
N LEU A 236 10.06 -1.27 -16.40
CA LEU A 236 10.30 -1.30 -17.86
C LEU A 236 11.80 -1.23 -18.22
N VAL A 237 12.69 -1.05 -17.26
CA VAL A 237 14.15 -1.02 -17.52
C VAL A 237 14.59 -2.41 -17.98
N TRP A 238 15.12 -2.49 -19.21
CA TRP A 238 15.37 -3.73 -19.94
C TRP A 238 16.82 -3.97 -20.33
N GLN A 239 17.71 -3.01 -20.10
CA GLN A 239 19.09 -3.02 -20.59
C GLN A 239 19.83 -4.30 -20.20
N THR A 240 20.21 -5.07 -21.23
CA THR A 240 21.09 -6.22 -21.14
C THR A 240 22.22 -6.07 -22.15
N PRO A 241 23.44 -6.62 -21.91
CA PRO A 241 24.61 -6.41 -22.76
C PRO A 241 24.41 -6.87 -24.22
N ASP A 242 23.60 -7.88 -24.44
CA ASP A 242 23.27 -8.46 -25.76
C ASP A 242 22.34 -7.60 -26.61
N LEU A 243 21.65 -6.64 -26.00
CA LEU A 243 20.74 -5.70 -26.66
C LEU A 243 21.32 -4.28 -26.75
N ALA A 244 22.53 -4.04 -26.25
CA ALA A 244 23.22 -2.77 -26.35
C ALA A 244 23.73 -2.57 -27.77
N PHE A 245 22.94 -1.94 -28.63
CA PHE A 245 23.44 -1.36 -29.87
C PHE A 245 24.39 -0.22 -29.50
N GLY A 246 25.70 -0.44 -29.70
CA GLY A 246 26.84 0.41 -29.37
C GLY A 246 26.64 1.92 -29.45
N GLY A 247 26.04 2.48 -28.45
CA GLY A 247 25.83 3.90 -28.23
C GLY A 247 25.17 4.08 -26.88
N ALA A 248 25.83 4.81 -25.99
CA ALA A 248 25.21 5.22 -24.72
C ALA A 248 23.88 5.94 -25.04
N LEU A 249 22.80 5.45 -24.42
CA LEU A 249 21.60 6.26 -24.23
C LEU A 249 21.86 7.34 -23.20
#